data_15f840c9771383ca771d73be09ce2baa
#
_entry.id   15f840c9771383ca771d73be09ce2baa
#
_cell.length_a   1.000
_cell.length_b   1.000
_cell.length_c   1.000
_cell.angle_alpha   90.00
_cell.angle_beta   90.00
_cell.angle_gamma   90.00
#
_symmetry.space_group_name_H-M   'P 1'
#
loop_
_entity.id
_entity.type
_entity.pdbx_description
1 polymer ?
#
loop_
_entity_poly.entity_id
_entity_poly.type
_entity_poly.pdbx_seq_one_letter_code
_entity_poly.pdbx_strand_id
1 'polypeptide(L)'
;MLVLNATYEPVNVCTVRRAVVLLLKEKAEVVERSERELHSAYDSMTRPMVIRLVTYVRIPRDTHRRKITRRAVFARDDWTCQYCGSRNQLTVDHVIPRSKGGGSTWDNIVAACAPCNRRKGDSLPRQAGMQLARVPRQPNPDVFIQVASPTIPGPWKQYLAA
;
A
#
# COMPACT_ATOMS: atom_id res chain seq x y z
N MET A 1 -12.26 5.95 1.84
CA MET A 1 -12.18 7.33 1.37
C MET A 1 -10.71 7.67 1.16
N LEU A 2 -10.35 8.16 -0.02
CA LEU A 2 -9.01 8.68 -0.25
C LEU A 2 -8.87 10.05 0.43
N VAL A 3 -7.75 10.27 1.08
CA VAL A 3 -7.38 11.55 1.69
C VAL A 3 -6.21 12.13 0.91
N LEU A 4 -6.40 13.31 0.36
CA LEU A 4 -5.38 14.09 -0.32
C LEU A 4 -4.81 15.15 0.62
N ASN A 5 -3.57 15.52 0.38
CA ASN A 5 -2.94 16.69 0.99
C ASN A 5 -3.51 17.99 0.39
N ALA A 6 -3.19 19.12 0.97
CA ALA A 6 -3.51 20.43 0.39
C ALA A 6 -2.98 20.61 -1.04
N THR A 7 -1.89 19.91 -1.37
CA THR A 7 -1.23 19.87 -2.69
C THR A 7 -1.77 18.79 -3.64
N TYR A 8 -2.90 18.13 -3.31
CA TYR A 8 -3.49 17.01 -4.04
C TYR A 8 -2.67 15.71 -4.04
N GLU A 9 -1.56 15.64 -3.32
CA GLU A 9 -0.82 14.39 -3.16
C GLU A 9 -1.61 13.41 -2.29
N PRO A 10 -1.67 12.11 -2.64
CA PRO A 10 -2.34 11.12 -1.84
C PRO A 10 -1.60 10.90 -0.52
N VAL A 11 -2.32 11.00 0.61
CA VAL A 11 -1.75 10.85 1.96
C VAL A 11 -2.08 9.49 2.54
N ASN A 12 -3.36 9.10 2.51
CA ASN A 12 -3.83 7.89 3.18
C ASN A 12 -5.27 7.53 2.75
N VAL A 13 -5.73 6.39 3.25
CA VAL A 13 -7.13 5.97 3.17
C VAL A 13 -7.74 5.99 4.57
N CYS A 14 -8.93 6.56 4.70
CA CYS A 14 -9.66 6.59 5.97
C CYS A 14 -11.06 5.99 5.83
N THR A 15 -11.70 5.71 6.97
CA THR A 15 -13.10 5.30 7.03
C THR A 15 -14.03 6.48 6.70
N VAL A 16 -15.26 6.18 6.27
CA VAL A 16 -16.31 7.20 6.06
C VAL A 16 -16.50 8.07 7.30
N ARG A 17 -16.63 7.44 8.48
CA ARG A 17 -16.76 8.16 9.76
C ARG A 17 -15.64 9.17 9.99
N ARG A 18 -14.41 8.78 9.72
CA ARG A 18 -13.25 9.68 9.89
C ARG A 18 -13.29 10.84 8.90
N ALA A 19 -13.66 10.59 7.64
CA ALA A 19 -13.82 11.62 6.63
C ALA A 19 -14.88 12.64 7.06
N VAL A 20 -16.06 12.19 7.47
CA VAL A 20 -17.14 13.07 7.96
C VAL A 20 -16.68 13.93 9.14
N VAL A 21 -15.97 13.35 10.11
CA VAL A 21 -15.43 14.12 11.24
C VAL A 21 -14.44 15.20 10.78
N LEU A 22 -13.63 14.92 9.76
CA LEU A 22 -12.69 15.93 9.22
C LEU A 22 -13.44 17.06 8.50
N LEU A 23 -14.50 16.73 7.76
CA LEU A 23 -15.36 17.72 7.07
C LEU A 23 -16.10 18.61 8.07
N LEU A 24 -16.76 18.02 9.08
CA LEU A 24 -17.47 18.76 10.11
C LEU A 24 -16.56 19.66 10.97
N LYS A 25 -15.27 19.33 11.05
CA LYS A 25 -14.26 20.16 11.73
C LYS A 25 -13.57 21.16 10.79
N GLU A 26 -14.05 21.29 9.56
CA GLU A 26 -13.48 22.18 8.53
C GLU A 26 -11.97 21.92 8.26
N LYS A 27 -11.49 20.69 8.58
CA LYS A 27 -10.10 20.28 8.35
C LYS A 27 -9.88 19.64 6.98
N ALA A 28 -10.96 19.36 6.27
CA ALA A 28 -10.94 18.83 4.91
C ALA A 28 -12.14 19.35 4.13
N GLU A 29 -12.03 19.31 2.81
CA GLU A 29 -13.11 19.58 1.86
C GLU A 29 -13.37 18.36 0.97
N VAL A 30 -14.57 18.26 0.39
CA VAL A 30 -14.93 17.18 -0.52
C VAL A 30 -14.44 17.53 -1.93
N VAL A 31 -13.66 16.63 -2.53
CA VAL A 31 -13.19 16.75 -3.91
C VAL A 31 -14.06 15.88 -4.83
N GLU A 32 -14.32 14.63 -4.45
CA GLU A 32 -15.14 13.71 -5.22
C GLU A 32 -16.25 13.12 -4.35
N ARG A 33 -17.44 12.99 -4.93
CA ARG A 33 -18.64 12.45 -4.28
C ARG A 33 -19.10 11.18 -4.98
N SER A 34 -19.78 10.31 -4.26
CA SER A 34 -20.52 9.19 -4.84
C SER A 34 -21.98 9.59 -5.05
N GLU A 35 -22.73 8.78 -5.79
CA GLU A 35 -24.18 8.94 -5.90
C GLU A 35 -24.93 8.52 -4.63
N ARG A 36 -24.23 7.88 -3.68
CA ARG A 36 -24.83 7.39 -2.43
C ARG A 36 -24.89 8.49 -1.38
N GLU A 37 -25.96 8.53 -0.65
CA GLU A 37 -26.12 9.41 0.51
C GLU A 37 -25.76 8.71 1.82
N LEU A 38 -25.33 9.52 2.77
CA LEU A 38 -25.15 9.15 4.17
C LEU A 38 -26.27 9.84 4.95
N HIS A 39 -27.03 9.08 5.67
CA HIS A 39 -28.11 9.59 6.52
C HIS A 39 -27.69 9.54 7.98
N SER A 40 -28.01 10.58 8.71
CA SER A 40 -27.97 10.65 10.17
C SER A 40 -29.40 10.85 10.70
N ALA A 41 -29.57 10.92 12.01
CA ALA A 41 -30.89 11.17 12.60
C ALA A 41 -31.45 12.57 12.25
N TYR A 42 -30.57 13.53 11.88
CA TYR A 42 -30.95 14.94 11.70
C TYR A 42 -30.56 15.53 10.36
N ASP A 43 -29.72 14.82 9.59
CA ASP A 43 -29.18 15.38 8.35
C ASP A 43 -28.80 14.28 7.36
N SER A 44 -28.72 14.64 6.08
CA SER A 44 -28.20 13.79 5.01
C SER A 44 -27.10 14.51 4.24
N MET A 45 -26.08 13.80 3.87
CA MET A 45 -25.00 14.32 3.04
C MET A 45 -24.59 13.31 1.97
N THR A 46 -24.20 13.78 0.80
CA THR A 46 -23.64 12.92 -0.24
C THR A 46 -22.33 12.31 0.26
N ARG A 47 -22.19 10.98 0.13
CA ARG A 47 -21.01 10.26 0.59
C ARG A 47 -19.77 10.75 -0.16
N PRO A 48 -18.77 11.29 0.54
CA PRO A 48 -17.51 11.66 -0.10
C PRO A 48 -16.78 10.41 -0.57
N MET A 49 -16.04 10.51 -1.66
CA MET A 49 -15.14 9.45 -2.19
C MET A 49 -13.69 9.87 -2.03
N VAL A 50 -13.41 11.15 -2.26
CA VAL A 50 -12.10 11.77 -2.10
C VAL A 50 -12.28 13.05 -1.28
N ILE A 51 -11.46 13.24 -0.27
CA ILE A 51 -11.37 14.47 0.52
C ILE A 51 -9.96 15.04 0.45
N ARG A 52 -9.84 16.36 0.49
CA ARG A 52 -8.57 17.10 0.52
C ARG A 52 -8.42 17.81 1.86
N LEU A 53 -7.26 17.71 2.48
CA LEU A 53 -6.94 18.46 3.67
C LEU A 53 -6.77 19.95 3.35
N VAL A 54 -7.32 20.82 4.18
CA VAL A 54 -7.16 22.28 4.06
C VAL A 54 -5.74 22.70 4.38
N THR A 55 -5.13 22.06 5.40
CA THR A 55 -3.76 22.36 5.83
C THR A 55 -2.81 21.29 5.29
N TYR A 56 -1.64 21.74 4.80
CA TYR A 56 -0.59 20.81 4.35
C TYR A 56 -0.06 19.95 5.50
N VAL A 57 -0.02 18.66 5.28
CA VAL A 57 0.58 17.68 6.20
C VAL A 57 1.82 17.11 5.54
N ARG A 58 2.96 17.21 6.24
CA ARG A 58 4.20 16.59 5.79
C ARG A 58 4.04 15.08 5.72
N ILE A 59 4.10 14.54 4.51
CA ILE A 59 4.10 13.08 4.29
C ILE A 59 5.53 12.60 4.58
N PRO A 60 5.74 11.74 5.61
CA PRO A 60 7.05 11.19 5.83
C PRO A 60 7.48 10.36 4.62
N ARG A 61 8.50 10.84 3.90
CA ARG A 61 9.10 10.07 2.79
C ARG A 61 9.92 8.89 3.32
N ASP A 62 10.24 8.91 4.61
CA ASP A 62 10.96 7.83 5.29
C ASP A 62 10.00 6.66 5.57
N THR A 63 9.83 5.82 4.56
CA THR A 63 9.05 4.58 4.66
C THR A 63 9.78 3.50 5.47
N HIS A 64 11.05 3.71 5.89
CA HIS A 64 11.78 2.79 6.79
C HIS A 64 11.04 2.59 8.12
N ARG A 65 10.33 3.62 8.60
CA ARG A 65 9.51 3.54 9.82
C ARG A 65 8.19 2.82 9.64
N ARG A 66 7.73 2.58 8.40
CA ARG A 66 6.49 1.85 8.17
C ARG A 66 6.72 0.36 8.34
N LYS A 67 5.92 -0.24 9.21
CA LYS A 67 5.99 -1.68 9.51
C LYS A 67 5.85 -2.50 8.24
N ILE A 68 6.79 -3.41 8.01
CA ILE A 68 6.74 -4.36 6.90
C ILE A 68 5.62 -5.37 7.20
N THR A 69 4.65 -5.44 6.31
CA THR A 69 3.57 -6.42 6.38
C THR A 69 3.56 -7.27 5.11
N ARG A 70 3.08 -8.51 5.20
CA ARG A 70 2.96 -9.40 4.02
C ARG A 70 2.22 -8.73 2.87
N ARG A 71 1.10 -8.04 3.15
CA ARG A 71 0.31 -7.34 2.13
C ARG A 71 1.09 -6.21 1.47
N ALA A 72 1.87 -5.46 2.23
CA ALA A 72 2.69 -4.38 1.69
C ALA A 72 3.83 -4.91 0.79
N VAL A 73 4.45 -6.03 1.17
CA VAL A 73 5.44 -6.72 0.32
C VAL A 73 4.77 -7.21 -0.97
N PHE A 74 3.61 -7.85 -0.87
CA PHE A 74 2.89 -8.34 -2.05
C PHE A 74 2.45 -7.20 -2.97
N ALA A 75 1.93 -6.10 -2.42
CA ALA A 75 1.54 -4.93 -3.20
C ALA A 75 2.74 -4.28 -3.91
N ARG A 76 3.88 -4.14 -3.23
CA ARG A 76 5.12 -3.64 -3.85
C ARG A 76 5.58 -4.51 -5.02
N ASP A 77 5.41 -5.83 -4.90
CA ASP A 77 5.86 -6.83 -5.86
C ASP A 77 4.76 -7.23 -6.86
N ASP A 78 3.73 -6.38 -7.02
CA ASP A 78 2.63 -6.56 -7.97
C ASP A 78 1.88 -7.90 -7.78
N TRP A 79 1.83 -8.42 -6.53
CA TRP A 79 1.23 -9.72 -6.21
C TRP A 79 1.83 -10.86 -7.05
N THR A 80 3.12 -10.81 -7.33
CA THR A 80 3.84 -11.81 -8.13
C THR A 80 5.08 -12.32 -7.40
N CYS A 81 5.38 -13.59 -7.60
CA CYS A 81 6.62 -14.19 -7.14
C CYS A 81 7.81 -13.56 -7.86
N GLN A 82 8.76 -13.01 -7.13
CA GLN A 82 9.93 -12.35 -7.71
C GLN A 82 10.98 -13.32 -8.30
N TYR A 83 10.75 -14.63 -8.18
CA TYR A 83 11.59 -15.67 -8.77
C TYR A 83 11.01 -16.27 -10.06
N CYS A 84 9.70 -16.50 -10.13
CA CYS A 84 9.08 -17.19 -11.28
C CYS A 84 7.86 -16.48 -11.87
N GLY A 85 7.42 -15.34 -11.32
CA GLY A 85 6.27 -14.60 -11.80
C GLY A 85 4.89 -15.18 -11.41
N SER A 86 4.83 -16.32 -10.71
CA SER A 86 3.57 -16.93 -10.25
C SER A 86 2.83 -16.00 -9.28
N ARG A 87 1.50 -15.97 -9.37
CA ARG A 87 0.62 -15.24 -8.44
C ARG A 87 -0.01 -16.13 -7.37
N ASN A 88 0.26 -17.43 -7.42
CA ASN A 88 -0.37 -18.40 -6.54
C ASN A 88 0.50 -18.68 -5.30
N GLN A 89 -0.18 -18.94 -4.16
CA GLN A 89 0.45 -19.35 -2.91
C GLN A 89 1.61 -18.44 -2.48
N LEU A 90 1.40 -17.12 -2.55
CA LEU A 90 2.43 -16.15 -2.20
C LEU A 90 2.76 -16.19 -0.70
N THR A 91 4.04 -16.18 -0.43
CA THR A 91 4.70 -16.07 0.87
C THR A 91 5.70 -14.92 0.85
N VAL A 92 6.27 -14.61 1.99
CA VAL A 92 7.39 -13.65 2.10
C VAL A 92 8.68 -14.44 2.27
N ASP A 93 9.69 -14.08 1.50
CA ASP A 93 11.03 -14.67 1.57
C ASP A 93 12.08 -13.60 1.88
N HIS A 94 13.14 -14.01 2.60
CA HIS A 94 14.33 -13.20 2.81
C HIS A 94 15.36 -13.55 1.73
N VAL A 95 15.74 -12.61 0.88
CA VAL A 95 16.73 -12.80 -0.19
C VAL A 95 18.05 -13.34 0.38
N ILE A 96 18.58 -12.65 1.39
CA ILE A 96 19.64 -13.16 2.26
C ILE A 96 18.96 -13.83 3.45
N PRO A 97 19.12 -15.14 3.66
CA PRO A 97 18.49 -15.84 4.77
C PRO A 97 18.85 -15.23 6.13
N ARG A 98 17.94 -15.36 7.08
CA ARG A 98 18.16 -14.86 8.45
C ARG A 98 19.35 -15.54 9.14
N SER A 99 19.53 -16.84 8.90
CA SER A 99 20.69 -17.61 9.36
C SER A 99 22.02 -17.08 8.85
N LYS A 100 22.00 -16.34 7.71
CA LYS A 100 23.18 -15.71 7.09
C LYS A 100 23.23 -14.20 7.36
N GLY A 101 22.53 -13.71 8.39
CA GLY A 101 22.55 -12.31 8.80
C GLY A 101 21.55 -11.42 8.04
N GLY A 102 20.68 -11.97 7.21
CA GLY A 102 19.68 -11.21 6.47
C GLY A 102 18.62 -10.62 7.40
N GLY A 103 18.48 -9.30 7.40
CA GLY A 103 17.49 -8.57 8.18
C GLY A 103 16.12 -8.55 7.51
N SER A 104 15.08 -8.27 8.32
CA SER A 104 13.72 -8.01 7.83
C SER A 104 13.60 -6.55 7.37
N THR A 105 14.24 -6.22 6.27
CA THR A 105 14.26 -4.88 5.66
C THR A 105 13.62 -4.90 4.28
N TRP A 106 13.17 -3.75 3.80
CA TRP A 106 12.57 -3.62 2.47
C TRP A 106 13.50 -4.08 1.35
N ASP A 107 14.80 -3.94 1.53
CA ASP A 107 15.83 -4.32 0.54
C ASP A 107 16.19 -5.80 0.58
N ASN A 108 15.68 -6.53 1.59
CA ASN A 108 15.98 -7.96 1.77
C ASN A 108 14.73 -8.87 1.76
N ILE A 109 13.52 -8.32 1.68
CA ILE A 109 12.29 -9.11 1.68
C ILE A 109 11.61 -9.01 0.32
N VAL A 110 11.13 -10.15 -0.21
CA VAL A 110 10.40 -10.25 -1.48
C VAL A 110 9.18 -11.15 -1.38
N ALA A 111 8.23 -10.95 -2.30
CA ALA A 111 7.16 -11.90 -2.54
C ALA A 111 7.71 -13.12 -3.27
N ALA A 112 7.45 -14.31 -2.76
CA ALA A 112 7.82 -15.59 -3.36
C ALA A 112 6.64 -16.56 -3.30
N CYS A 113 6.42 -17.37 -4.32
CA CYS A 113 5.47 -18.48 -4.17
C CYS A 113 6.05 -19.58 -3.26
N ALA A 114 5.19 -20.35 -2.60
CA ALA A 114 5.61 -21.40 -1.68
C ALA A 114 6.59 -22.42 -2.32
N PRO A 115 6.42 -22.85 -3.58
CA PRO A 115 7.40 -23.72 -4.24
C PRO A 115 8.79 -23.07 -4.38
N CYS A 116 8.87 -21.82 -4.84
CA CYS A 116 10.16 -21.11 -4.97
C CYS A 116 10.81 -20.86 -3.62
N ASN A 117 10.02 -20.47 -2.62
CA ASN A 117 10.53 -20.24 -1.26
C ASN A 117 11.13 -21.54 -0.66
N ARG A 118 10.43 -22.67 -0.80
CA ARG A 118 10.97 -23.97 -0.39
C ARG A 118 12.22 -24.38 -1.16
N ARG A 119 12.22 -24.18 -2.50
CA ARG A 119 13.40 -24.50 -3.34
C ARG A 119 14.61 -23.69 -2.93
N LYS A 120 14.44 -22.40 -2.65
CA LYS A 120 15.52 -21.54 -2.18
C LYS A 120 16.02 -21.96 -0.80
N GLY A 121 15.09 -22.23 0.11
CA GLY A 121 15.42 -22.61 1.48
C GLY A 121 16.36 -21.61 2.14
N ASP A 122 17.38 -22.12 2.81
CA ASP A 122 18.39 -21.34 3.51
C ASP A 122 19.62 -20.97 2.64
N SER A 123 19.40 -20.87 1.31
CA SER A 123 20.44 -20.51 0.35
C SER A 123 20.25 -19.12 -0.22
N LEU A 124 21.34 -18.51 -0.69
CA LEU A 124 21.23 -17.31 -1.53
C LEU A 124 20.57 -17.68 -2.87
N PRO A 125 19.85 -16.76 -3.52
CA PRO A 125 19.19 -17.04 -4.81
C PRO A 125 20.13 -17.68 -5.83
N ARG A 126 21.34 -17.13 -6.00
CA ARG A 126 22.35 -17.69 -6.92
C ARG A 126 22.77 -19.12 -6.58
N GLN A 127 22.90 -19.44 -5.30
CA GLN A 127 23.24 -20.79 -4.84
C GLN A 127 22.13 -21.81 -5.14
N ALA A 128 20.87 -21.35 -5.13
CA ALA A 128 19.70 -22.15 -5.48
C ALA A 128 19.40 -22.17 -7.00
N GLY A 129 20.27 -21.59 -7.83
CA GLY A 129 20.04 -21.45 -9.27
C GLY A 129 18.84 -20.58 -9.60
N MET A 130 18.61 -19.53 -8.80
CA MET A 130 17.45 -18.64 -8.92
C MET A 130 17.91 -17.19 -9.11
N GLN A 131 17.11 -16.43 -9.84
CA GLN A 131 17.32 -15.00 -10.05
C GLN A 131 16.09 -14.21 -9.61
N LEU A 132 16.30 -13.01 -9.12
CA LEU A 132 15.23 -12.07 -8.83
C LEU A 132 14.83 -11.32 -10.10
N ALA A 133 13.53 -11.20 -10.33
CA ALA A 133 13.00 -10.38 -11.43
C ALA A 133 13.32 -8.89 -11.23
N ARG A 134 13.32 -8.45 -9.96
CA ARG A 134 13.69 -7.08 -9.58
C ARG A 134 14.48 -7.10 -8.28
N VAL A 135 15.45 -6.19 -8.15
CA VAL A 135 16.14 -5.94 -6.88
C VAL A 135 15.12 -5.31 -5.91
N PRO A 136 14.91 -5.90 -4.72
CA PRO A 136 13.98 -5.35 -3.77
C PRO A 136 14.43 -3.96 -3.31
N ARG A 137 13.48 -3.05 -3.25
CA ARG A 137 13.67 -1.67 -2.80
C ARG A 137 12.51 -1.28 -1.91
N GLN A 138 12.68 -0.16 -1.23
CA GLN A 138 11.63 0.47 -0.48
C GLN A 138 10.44 0.82 -1.39
N PRO A 139 9.18 0.53 -0.97
CA PRO A 139 8.01 0.83 -1.77
C PRO A 139 7.73 2.32 -1.85
N ASN A 140 7.09 2.75 -2.93
CA ASN A 140 6.48 4.06 -3.03
C ASN A 140 5.36 4.19 -1.96
N PRO A 141 5.11 5.37 -1.37
CA PRO A 141 4.00 5.61 -0.44
C PRO A 141 2.64 5.11 -0.92
N ASP A 142 2.36 5.14 -2.22
CA ASP A 142 1.11 4.71 -2.84
C ASP A 142 0.80 3.21 -2.64
N VAL A 143 1.82 2.39 -2.46
CA VAL A 143 1.67 0.97 -2.11
C VAL A 143 0.82 0.79 -0.85
N PHE A 144 0.93 1.70 0.12
CA PHE A 144 0.14 1.62 1.37
C PHE A 144 -1.33 1.97 1.15
N ILE A 145 -1.65 2.80 0.15
CA ILE A 145 -3.02 3.09 -0.27
C ILE A 145 -3.63 1.85 -0.92
N GLN A 146 -2.90 1.17 -1.79
CA GLN A 146 -3.31 -0.10 -2.41
C GLN A 146 -3.51 -1.21 -1.37
N VAL A 147 -2.69 -1.25 -0.33
CA VAL A 147 -2.85 -2.19 0.80
C VAL A 147 -4.13 -1.91 1.57
N ALA A 148 -4.47 -0.65 1.79
CA ALA A 148 -5.67 -0.23 2.53
C ALA A 148 -6.96 -0.39 1.69
N SER A 149 -6.85 -0.32 0.36
CA SER A 149 -7.97 -0.49 -0.58
C SER A 149 -7.56 -1.39 -1.74
N PRO A 150 -7.75 -2.73 -1.61
CA PRO A 150 -7.32 -3.69 -2.66
C PRO A 150 -7.98 -3.45 -4.01
N THR A 151 -9.19 -2.91 -4.00
CA THR A 151 -9.90 -2.45 -5.20
C THR A 151 -9.85 -0.93 -5.21
N ILE A 152 -9.11 -0.34 -6.14
CA ILE A 152 -9.02 1.10 -6.30
C ILE A 152 -10.29 1.60 -6.99
N PRO A 153 -11.12 2.43 -6.31
CA PRO A 153 -12.29 3.03 -6.94
C PRO A 153 -11.91 3.92 -8.12
N GLY A 154 -12.76 3.95 -9.15
CA GLY A 154 -12.53 4.76 -10.36
C GLY A 154 -12.10 6.21 -10.08
N PRO A 155 -12.83 6.96 -9.23
CA PRO A 155 -12.50 8.34 -8.90
C PRO A 155 -11.13 8.56 -8.23
N TRP A 156 -10.51 7.51 -7.68
CA TRP A 156 -9.19 7.63 -7.05
C TRP A 156 -8.03 7.54 -8.04
N LYS A 157 -8.26 6.90 -9.21
CA LYS A 157 -7.19 6.58 -10.16
C LYS A 157 -6.40 7.80 -10.61
N GLN A 158 -7.08 8.92 -10.86
CA GLN A 158 -6.46 10.17 -11.31
C GLN A 158 -5.49 10.77 -10.28
N TYR A 159 -5.64 10.43 -8.99
CA TYR A 159 -4.77 10.92 -7.92
C TYR A 159 -3.64 9.93 -7.56
N LEU A 160 -3.69 8.71 -8.07
CA LEU A 160 -2.72 7.65 -7.80
C LEU A 160 -1.81 7.33 -9.00
N ALA A 161 -2.07 7.95 -10.13
CA ALA A 161 -1.28 7.79 -11.34
C ALA A 161 -0.20 8.89 -11.40
N ALA A 162 0.91 8.67 -10.72
CA ALA A 162 2.13 9.45 -10.86
C ALA A 162 3.34 8.52 -10.95
#